data_aad92bf89d939f2b1a150b4251b7a751
#
_entry.id   aad92bf89d939f2b1a150b4251b7a751
#
_cell.length_a   1.000
_cell.length_b   1.000
_cell.length_c   1.000
_cell.angle_alpha   90.00
_cell.angle_beta   90.00
_cell.angle_gamma   90.00
#
_symmetry.space_group_name_H-M   'P 1'
#
loop_
_entity.id
_entity.type
_entity.pdbx_description
1 polymer ?
#
loop_
_entity_poly.entity_id
_entity_poly.type
_entity_poly.pdbx_seq_one_letter_code
_entity_poly.pdbx_strand_id
1 'polypeptide(L)'
;MSEVALDFTEEEIQVMLDNLDDYTQDEVLEIDKLVNELDSRKKNKLAYDDLIEFCKAMMPEFIVGKHHRILADMLMAIEGGDKDRVCVNIPPRHGKSQLVSIFYPAWYLGRNPNKKVMMVSHTTDLAVDFGRKVRNLIGVDAYKAVFPTVSLASDSKSAGRWNTSVGGEYYACGVGSALAGRGADLLLVDDPHSEQDVINGNFSVFEKAYEWYTFGARTRLMPGGRVAIIQTRWHMDDLTGRVVRDMGNNERADAFEVIEFPAILETADKKTGKPVQKPLWPEFFDLEALLRTKASMPVFQWNAQYQQEPTAEEAAIVKREWWSIWTKEDPPKCEYIIMSLDSAAEKHNRADFTALTTWGVFFNDEAEAYNIILLNSIKKRLEFPELKELALEEYADWEPDAFIVEKKSSGVAIYQEMRRMGLPVQEYTPHRGSGDKLARLNSVADIVASGIVWVPETRWAEEVVEEIAGFPFMSHDDLVDSTVMALMRFRQGGFIRLPTDEPDDIRYFKQRRGGYY
;
A
#
# COMPACT_ATOMS: atom_id res chain seq x y z
N MET A 1 39.70 6.48 -16.57
CA MET A 1 39.87 5.43 -17.60
C MET A 1 41.27 5.63 -18.18
N SER A 2 42.20 4.69 -17.95
CA SER A 2 43.39 4.66 -18.77
C SER A 2 42.95 4.18 -20.15
N GLU A 3 42.98 5.07 -21.15
CA GLU A 3 42.93 4.67 -22.55
C GLU A 3 44.05 3.68 -22.78
N VAL A 4 43.72 2.40 -22.82
CA VAL A 4 44.51 1.49 -23.62
C VAL A 4 44.16 1.89 -25.04
N ALA A 5 45.00 2.72 -25.66
CA ALA A 5 44.85 3.12 -27.04
C ALA A 5 44.77 1.85 -27.89
N LEU A 6 43.76 1.73 -28.73
CA LEU A 6 43.89 0.91 -29.91
C LEU A 6 45.07 1.50 -30.69
N ASP A 7 45.96 0.67 -31.20
CA ASP A 7 47.02 1.12 -32.09
C ASP A 7 46.43 1.81 -33.36
N PHE A 8 45.12 1.73 -33.58
CA PHE A 8 44.37 2.25 -34.72
C PHE A 8 43.13 3.03 -34.29
N THR A 9 42.86 4.13 -35.00
CA THR A 9 41.62 4.93 -34.85
C THR A 9 40.44 4.29 -35.55
N GLU A 10 39.19 4.72 -35.25
CA GLU A 10 37.99 4.29 -35.96
C GLU A 10 38.08 4.49 -37.48
N GLU A 11 38.66 5.63 -37.91
CA GLU A 11 38.80 5.98 -39.30
C GLU A 11 39.80 5.04 -39.98
N GLU A 12 40.92 4.70 -39.33
CA GLU A 12 41.91 3.74 -39.84
C GLU A 12 41.32 2.34 -39.97
N ILE A 13 40.52 1.88 -39.00
CA ILE A 13 39.84 0.57 -39.06
C ILE A 13 38.80 0.58 -40.20
N GLN A 14 38.08 1.68 -40.43
CA GLN A 14 37.13 1.80 -41.54
C GLN A 14 37.88 1.72 -42.90
N VAL A 15 39.03 2.37 -43.02
CA VAL A 15 39.85 2.28 -44.23
C VAL A 15 40.33 0.84 -44.48
N MET A 16 40.72 0.10 -43.42
CA MET A 16 41.08 -1.31 -43.53
C MET A 16 39.91 -2.18 -43.99
N LEU A 17 38.69 -1.92 -43.46
CA LEU A 17 37.48 -2.63 -43.86
C LEU A 17 37.11 -2.36 -45.33
N ASP A 18 37.28 -1.13 -45.79
CA ASP A 18 36.96 -0.74 -47.17
C ASP A 18 37.92 -1.34 -48.19
N ASN A 19 39.09 -1.82 -47.75
CA ASN A 19 40.15 -2.38 -48.61
C ASN A 19 40.51 -3.83 -48.22
N LEU A 20 39.59 -4.64 -47.76
CA LEU A 20 39.82 -6.02 -47.29
C LEU A 20 40.51 -6.92 -48.32
N ASP A 21 40.30 -6.66 -49.60
CA ASP A 21 40.92 -7.42 -50.70
C ASP A 21 42.45 -7.25 -50.78
N ASP A 22 43.01 -6.22 -50.18
CA ASP A 22 44.44 -5.93 -50.16
C ASP A 22 45.21 -6.65 -49.02
N TYR A 23 44.47 -7.33 -48.10
CA TYR A 23 45.03 -7.99 -46.92
C TYR A 23 45.05 -9.52 -47.06
N THR A 24 46.02 -10.16 -46.42
CA THR A 24 46.08 -11.61 -46.30
C THR A 24 45.02 -12.16 -45.35
N GLN A 25 44.72 -13.45 -45.39
CA GLN A 25 43.74 -14.09 -44.52
C GLN A 25 44.03 -13.88 -43.02
N ASP A 26 45.30 -13.89 -42.61
CA ASP A 26 45.72 -13.68 -41.23
C ASP A 26 45.48 -12.21 -40.80
N GLU A 27 45.78 -11.25 -41.69
CA GLU A 27 45.53 -9.82 -41.46
C GLU A 27 44.03 -9.51 -41.40
N VAL A 28 43.20 -10.13 -42.24
CA VAL A 28 41.72 -10.02 -42.17
C VAL A 28 41.19 -10.52 -40.84
N LEU A 29 41.75 -11.62 -40.29
CA LEU A 29 41.42 -12.12 -38.96
C LEU A 29 41.81 -11.15 -37.83
N GLU A 30 42.93 -10.42 -38.00
CA GLU A 30 43.33 -9.37 -37.05
C GLU A 30 42.41 -8.15 -37.15
N ILE A 31 42.04 -7.71 -38.36
CA ILE A 31 41.07 -6.64 -38.57
C ILE A 31 39.72 -6.99 -37.95
N ASP A 32 39.22 -8.21 -38.13
CA ASP A 32 37.98 -8.67 -37.50
C ASP A 32 38.01 -8.61 -35.97
N LYS A 33 39.14 -8.98 -35.36
CA LYS A 33 39.37 -8.82 -33.92
C LYS A 33 39.34 -7.35 -33.49
N LEU A 34 39.97 -6.45 -34.24
CA LEU A 34 39.96 -5.01 -33.95
C LEU A 34 38.55 -4.42 -34.05
N VAL A 35 37.76 -4.80 -35.06
CA VAL A 35 36.36 -4.40 -35.24
C VAL A 35 35.54 -4.87 -34.06
N ASN A 36 35.63 -6.14 -33.68
CA ASN A 36 34.90 -6.71 -32.55
C ASN A 36 35.29 -6.03 -31.22
N GLU A 37 36.55 -5.69 -31.04
CA GLU A 37 37.01 -4.94 -29.85
C GLU A 37 36.45 -3.51 -29.84
N LEU A 38 36.46 -2.82 -30.98
CA LEU A 38 35.92 -1.49 -31.13
C LEU A 38 34.40 -1.48 -30.84
N ASP A 39 33.65 -2.42 -31.39
CA ASP A 39 32.25 -2.57 -31.15
C ASP A 39 31.93 -2.88 -29.69
N SER A 40 32.76 -3.72 -29.05
CA SER A 40 32.67 -4.01 -27.63
C SER A 40 32.88 -2.75 -26.77
N ARG A 41 33.92 -1.95 -27.12
CA ARG A 41 34.18 -0.67 -26.43
C ARG A 41 33.05 0.33 -26.59
N LYS A 42 32.47 0.45 -27.80
CA LYS A 42 31.31 1.31 -28.06
C LYS A 42 30.12 0.88 -27.23
N LYS A 43 29.81 -0.41 -27.21
CA LYS A 43 28.70 -0.97 -26.38
C LYS A 43 28.92 -0.73 -24.89
N ASN A 44 30.17 -0.94 -24.41
CA ASN A 44 30.50 -0.71 -23.01
C ASN A 44 30.42 0.78 -22.64
N LYS A 45 30.83 1.68 -23.54
CA LYS A 45 30.68 3.12 -23.34
C LYS A 45 29.20 3.54 -23.28
N LEU A 46 28.38 3.03 -24.19
CA LEU A 46 26.92 3.27 -24.14
C LEU A 46 26.30 2.77 -22.82
N ALA A 47 26.68 1.57 -22.37
CA ALA A 47 26.21 1.02 -21.10
C ALA A 47 26.76 1.80 -19.88
N TYR A 48 27.92 2.41 -19.97
CA TYR A 48 28.45 3.31 -18.95
C TYR A 48 27.60 4.61 -18.87
N ASP A 49 27.25 5.19 -20.02
CA ASP A 49 26.57 6.49 -20.11
C ASP A 49 25.05 6.41 -19.94
N ASP A 50 24.43 5.27 -20.27
CA ASP A 50 22.96 5.09 -20.29
C ASP A 50 22.53 3.85 -19.48
N LEU A 51 21.61 4.05 -18.54
CA LEU A 51 21.12 2.99 -17.66
C LEU A 51 20.37 1.88 -18.41
N ILE A 52 19.60 2.21 -19.47
CA ILE A 52 18.89 1.17 -20.24
C ILE A 52 19.87 0.34 -21.08
N GLU A 53 20.88 0.97 -21.66
CA GLU A 53 21.91 0.24 -22.38
C GLU A 53 22.75 -0.64 -21.43
N PHE A 54 22.95 -0.17 -20.18
CA PHE A 54 23.52 -1.02 -19.12
C PHE A 54 22.62 -2.22 -18.81
N CYS A 55 21.29 -2.02 -18.65
CA CYS A 55 20.37 -3.14 -18.42
C CYS A 55 20.45 -4.19 -19.53
N LYS A 56 20.47 -3.75 -20.80
CA LYS A 56 20.59 -4.65 -21.96
C LYS A 56 21.95 -5.38 -22.00
N ALA A 57 23.03 -4.69 -21.61
CA ALA A 57 24.34 -5.31 -21.55
C ALA A 57 24.43 -6.39 -20.46
N MET A 58 23.73 -6.19 -19.32
CA MET A 58 23.71 -7.14 -18.20
C MET A 58 22.68 -8.26 -18.40
N MET A 59 21.58 -7.97 -19.12
CA MET A 59 20.46 -8.88 -19.34
C MET A 59 19.87 -8.63 -20.75
N PRO A 60 20.41 -9.29 -21.78
CA PRO A 60 19.98 -9.07 -23.17
C PRO A 60 18.48 -9.30 -23.43
N GLU A 61 17.85 -10.17 -22.65
CA GLU A 61 16.43 -10.48 -22.71
C GLU A 61 15.53 -9.44 -22.00
N PHE A 62 16.10 -8.37 -21.43
CA PHE A 62 15.31 -7.33 -20.75
C PHE A 62 14.41 -6.59 -21.73
N ILE A 63 13.10 -6.77 -21.59
CA ILE A 63 12.09 -6.13 -22.44
C ILE A 63 11.88 -4.69 -21.97
N VAL A 64 12.33 -3.74 -22.78
CA VAL A 64 12.26 -2.31 -22.43
C VAL A 64 10.93 -1.70 -22.85
N GLY A 65 10.10 -1.30 -21.89
CA GLY A 65 8.91 -0.47 -22.14
C GLY A 65 9.25 1.03 -22.11
N LYS A 66 8.35 1.86 -22.60
CA LYS A 66 8.50 3.34 -22.58
C LYS A 66 8.64 3.90 -21.16
N HIS A 67 7.91 3.36 -20.21
CA HIS A 67 7.99 3.74 -18.80
C HIS A 67 9.37 3.42 -18.19
N HIS A 68 10.04 2.34 -18.63
CA HIS A 68 11.40 2.05 -18.20
C HIS A 68 12.38 3.13 -18.64
N ARG A 69 12.23 3.67 -19.86
CA ARG A 69 13.08 4.77 -20.35
C ARG A 69 12.88 6.02 -19.50
N ILE A 70 11.61 6.43 -19.26
CA ILE A 70 11.30 7.59 -18.41
C ILE A 70 11.84 7.41 -16.99
N LEU A 71 11.69 6.21 -16.42
CA LEU A 71 12.22 5.88 -15.09
C LEU A 71 13.75 5.92 -15.07
N ALA A 72 14.41 5.39 -16.10
CA ALA A 72 15.86 5.42 -16.22
C ALA A 72 16.38 6.85 -16.36
N ASP A 73 15.76 7.69 -17.18
CA ASP A 73 16.13 9.11 -17.34
C ASP A 73 16.03 9.84 -15.99
N MET A 74 14.99 9.54 -15.20
CA MET A 74 14.81 10.11 -13.86
C MET A 74 15.91 9.66 -12.89
N LEU A 75 16.24 8.37 -12.89
CA LEU A 75 17.32 7.80 -12.06
C LEU A 75 18.69 8.34 -12.45
N MET A 76 18.95 8.54 -13.74
CA MET A 76 20.17 9.19 -14.25
C MET A 76 20.22 10.67 -13.82
N ALA A 77 19.10 11.39 -13.82
CA ALA A 77 19.02 12.75 -13.30
C ALA A 77 19.32 12.82 -11.78
N ILE A 78 18.90 11.81 -11.01
CA ILE A 78 19.31 11.65 -9.60
C ILE A 78 20.83 11.43 -9.53
N GLU A 79 21.40 10.55 -10.34
CA GLU A 79 22.84 10.29 -10.34
C GLU A 79 23.64 11.53 -10.72
N GLY A 80 23.22 12.28 -11.75
CA GLY A 80 23.84 13.52 -12.21
C GLY A 80 23.72 14.69 -11.24
N GLY A 81 22.70 14.69 -10.35
CA GLY A 81 22.46 15.76 -9.40
C GLY A 81 21.48 16.83 -9.86
N ASP A 82 20.79 16.57 -10.95
CA ASP A 82 19.73 17.45 -11.45
C ASP A 82 18.45 17.31 -10.60
N LYS A 83 18.32 16.17 -9.92
CA LYS A 83 17.18 15.86 -9.03
C LYS A 83 17.66 15.26 -7.71
N ASP A 84 17.07 15.73 -6.62
CA ASP A 84 17.43 15.27 -5.27
C ASP A 84 16.41 14.30 -4.67
N ARG A 85 15.13 14.47 -4.99
CA ARG A 85 14.00 13.73 -4.39
C ARG A 85 13.00 13.34 -5.46
N VAL A 86 12.75 12.04 -5.58
CA VAL A 86 11.81 11.50 -6.57
C VAL A 86 10.92 10.46 -5.93
N CYS A 87 9.61 10.50 -6.23
CA CYS A 87 8.64 9.45 -5.99
C CYS A 87 8.15 8.90 -7.32
N VAL A 88 8.23 7.59 -7.50
CA VAL A 88 7.70 6.91 -8.70
C VAL A 88 6.69 5.87 -8.28
N ASN A 89 5.45 6.03 -8.73
CA ASN A 89 4.37 5.10 -8.48
C ASN A 89 4.11 4.30 -9.77
N ILE A 90 4.17 2.97 -9.66
CA ILE A 90 4.14 2.08 -10.82
C ILE A 90 3.46 0.75 -10.46
N PRO A 91 2.65 0.14 -11.37
CA PRO A 91 1.92 -1.08 -11.10
C PRO A 91 2.82 -2.27 -10.75
N PRO A 92 2.26 -3.29 -10.07
CA PRO A 92 2.96 -4.56 -9.86
C PRO A 92 3.39 -5.20 -11.17
N ARG A 93 4.53 -5.92 -11.17
CA ARG A 93 5.07 -6.67 -12.32
C ARG A 93 5.44 -5.84 -13.56
N HIS A 94 5.56 -4.51 -13.44
CA HIS A 94 6.00 -3.63 -14.53
C HIS A 94 7.49 -3.31 -14.49
N GLY A 95 8.33 -4.22 -14.00
CA GLY A 95 9.80 -4.13 -14.09
C GLY A 95 10.49 -3.20 -13.09
N LYS A 96 9.75 -2.55 -12.17
CA LYS A 96 10.28 -1.54 -11.25
C LYS A 96 11.48 -2.03 -10.44
N SER A 97 11.34 -3.13 -9.70
CA SER A 97 12.37 -3.62 -8.79
C SER A 97 13.60 -4.14 -9.55
N GLN A 98 13.43 -4.70 -10.76
CA GLN A 98 14.54 -5.11 -11.61
C GLN A 98 15.41 -3.91 -12.01
N LEU A 99 14.77 -2.82 -12.45
CA LEU A 99 15.46 -1.61 -12.87
C LEU A 99 16.04 -0.85 -11.66
N VAL A 100 15.21 -0.58 -10.64
CA VAL A 100 15.56 0.33 -9.54
C VAL A 100 16.38 -0.34 -8.44
N SER A 101 16.07 -1.60 -8.11
CA SER A 101 16.64 -2.25 -6.93
C SER A 101 17.81 -3.19 -7.27
N ILE A 102 18.01 -3.48 -8.58
CA ILE A 102 19.09 -4.35 -9.04
C ILE A 102 20.03 -3.60 -10.00
N PHE A 103 19.55 -3.15 -11.16
CA PHE A 103 20.42 -2.55 -12.18
C PHE A 103 20.92 -1.16 -11.75
N TYR A 104 20.04 -0.29 -11.28
CA TYR A 104 20.42 1.08 -10.93
C TYR A 104 21.49 1.16 -9.83
N PRO A 105 21.38 0.48 -8.67
CA PRO A 105 22.43 0.56 -7.66
C PRO A 105 23.76 -0.03 -8.13
N ALA A 106 23.76 -1.06 -9.01
CA ALA A 106 24.99 -1.57 -9.62
C ALA A 106 25.63 -0.54 -10.55
N TRP A 107 24.82 0.08 -11.42
CA TRP A 107 25.26 1.13 -12.34
C TRP A 107 25.72 2.39 -11.59
N TYR A 108 24.96 2.83 -10.57
CA TYR A 108 25.30 3.97 -9.74
C TYR A 108 26.66 3.79 -9.05
N LEU A 109 26.91 2.63 -8.46
CA LEU A 109 28.20 2.31 -7.82
C LEU A 109 29.32 2.10 -8.84
N GLY A 110 29.01 1.70 -10.07
CA GLY A 110 29.97 1.66 -11.17
C GLY A 110 30.48 3.04 -11.53
N ARG A 111 29.61 4.02 -11.60
CA ARG A 111 29.93 5.43 -11.89
C ARG A 111 30.48 6.18 -10.67
N ASN A 112 30.02 5.82 -9.48
CA ASN A 112 30.32 6.48 -8.20
C ASN A 112 30.86 5.47 -7.18
N PRO A 113 32.02 4.87 -7.41
CA PRO A 113 32.46 3.66 -6.69
C PRO A 113 32.84 3.86 -5.22
N ASN A 114 32.94 5.11 -4.76
CA ASN A 114 33.19 5.50 -3.37
C ASN A 114 31.95 5.98 -2.59
N LYS A 115 30.77 5.98 -3.25
CA LYS A 115 29.53 6.43 -2.67
C LYS A 115 28.82 5.33 -1.89
N LYS A 116 27.86 5.71 -1.02
CA LYS A 116 27.12 4.82 -0.15
C LYS A 116 25.66 4.74 -0.59
N VAL A 117 25.20 3.53 -0.89
CA VAL A 117 23.82 3.23 -1.25
C VAL A 117 23.13 2.54 -0.09
N MET A 118 22.00 3.06 0.34
CA MET A 118 21.09 2.41 1.27
C MET A 118 19.84 1.95 0.52
N MET A 119 19.61 0.64 0.53
CA MET A 119 18.45 0.01 -0.11
C MET A 119 17.45 -0.44 0.93
N VAL A 120 16.20 -0.01 0.80
CA VAL A 120 15.13 -0.26 1.76
C VAL A 120 13.94 -0.91 1.07
N SER A 121 13.33 -1.91 1.73
CA SER A 121 12.05 -2.48 1.33
C SER A 121 11.19 -2.76 2.58
N HIS A 122 9.95 -3.23 2.41
CA HIS A 122 9.06 -3.53 3.55
C HIS A 122 9.64 -4.58 4.50
N THR A 123 10.46 -5.53 4.01
CA THR A 123 11.18 -6.49 4.86
C THR A 123 12.69 -6.45 4.63
N THR A 124 13.44 -6.79 5.67
CA THR A 124 14.91 -6.94 5.58
C THR A 124 15.29 -8.05 4.61
N ASP A 125 14.57 -9.17 4.60
CA ASP A 125 14.87 -10.31 3.75
C ASP A 125 14.78 -9.96 2.26
N LEU A 126 13.75 -9.20 1.86
CA LEU A 126 13.61 -8.74 0.47
C LEU A 126 14.71 -7.76 0.10
N ALA A 127 15.02 -6.79 0.96
CA ALA A 127 16.11 -5.85 0.72
C ALA A 127 17.47 -6.56 0.61
N VAL A 128 17.74 -7.57 1.43
CA VAL A 128 18.95 -8.41 1.39
C VAL A 128 19.02 -9.25 0.12
N ASP A 129 17.86 -9.74 -0.39
CA ASP A 129 17.81 -10.46 -1.67
C ASP A 129 18.22 -9.54 -2.83
N PHE A 130 17.75 -8.30 -2.86
CA PHE A 130 18.21 -7.29 -3.80
C PHE A 130 19.73 -7.06 -3.65
N GLY A 131 20.22 -6.87 -2.43
CA GLY A 131 21.65 -6.69 -2.16
C GLY A 131 22.52 -7.84 -2.67
N ARG A 132 22.04 -9.08 -2.55
CA ARG A 132 22.69 -10.27 -3.10
C ARG A 132 22.75 -10.22 -4.63
N LYS A 133 21.64 -9.86 -5.28
CA LYS A 133 21.57 -9.75 -6.75
C LYS A 133 22.51 -8.66 -7.27
N VAL A 134 22.51 -7.47 -6.65
CA VAL A 134 23.42 -6.36 -6.99
C VAL A 134 24.88 -6.79 -6.83
N ARG A 135 25.23 -7.40 -5.70
CA ARG A 135 26.58 -7.91 -5.42
C ARG A 135 27.05 -8.91 -6.47
N ASN A 136 26.16 -9.86 -6.83
CA ASN A 136 26.47 -10.86 -7.84
C ASN A 136 26.64 -10.22 -9.23
N LEU A 137 25.86 -9.21 -9.55
CA LEU A 137 25.95 -8.47 -10.81
C LEU A 137 27.30 -7.74 -10.96
N ILE A 138 27.80 -7.13 -9.88
CA ILE A 138 29.15 -6.50 -9.88
C ILE A 138 30.25 -7.52 -10.14
N GLY A 139 30.02 -8.79 -9.82
CA GLY A 139 31.01 -9.88 -10.02
C GLY A 139 31.11 -10.40 -11.44
N VAL A 140 30.13 -10.16 -12.33
CA VAL A 140 30.12 -10.74 -13.68
C VAL A 140 31.08 -10.01 -14.64
N ASP A 141 31.59 -10.70 -15.64
CA ASP A 141 32.60 -10.14 -16.58
C ASP A 141 31.99 -9.01 -17.44
N ALA A 142 30.71 -9.09 -17.80
CA ALA A 142 30.02 -8.01 -18.50
C ALA A 142 30.03 -6.70 -17.69
N TYR A 143 29.81 -6.75 -16.36
CA TYR A 143 29.92 -5.58 -15.51
C TYR A 143 31.35 -5.01 -15.46
N LYS A 144 32.37 -5.89 -15.31
CA LYS A 144 33.79 -5.48 -15.29
C LYS A 144 34.22 -4.86 -16.61
N ALA A 145 33.62 -5.28 -17.73
CA ALA A 145 33.89 -4.68 -19.04
C ALA A 145 33.40 -3.23 -19.11
N VAL A 146 32.24 -2.92 -18.46
CA VAL A 146 31.70 -1.54 -18.38
C VAL A 146 32.41 -0.72 -17.30
N PHE A 147 32.70 -1.31 -16.13
CA PHE A 147 33.30 -0.65 -14.97
C PHE A 147 34.61 -1.36 -14.52
N PRO A 148 35.68 -1.28 -15.27
CA PRO A 148 36.91 -2.08 -15.04
C PRO A 148 37.63 -1.74 -13.72
N THR A 149 37.39 -0.56 -13.16
CA THR A 149 38.01 -0.09 -11.91
C THR A 149 37.23 -0.45 -10.66
N VAL A 150 36.03 -1.05 -10.81
CA VAL A 150 35.12 -1.34 -9.70
C VAL A 150 34.99 -2.84 -9.49
N SER A 151 35.30 -3.29 -8.29
CA SER A 151 35.12 -4.67 -7.86
C SER A 151 34.62 -4.71 -6.40
N LEU A 152 34.27 -5.88 -5.90
CA LEU A 152 33.96 -6.08 -4.50
C LEU A 152 35.22 -6.10 -3.65
N ALA A 153 35.16 -5.53 -2.45
CA ALA A 153 36.24 -5.68 -1.48
C ALA A 153 36.39 -7.15 -1.08
N SER A 154 37.62 -7.58 -0.81
CA SER A 154 37.97 -8.99 -0.59
C SER A 154 37.28 -9.63 0.62
N ASP A 155 36.91 -8.82 1.61
CA ASP A 155 36.19 -9.20 2.84
C ASP A 155 34.65 -9.07 2.74
N SER A 156 34.15 -8.57 1.62
CA SER A 156 32.71 -8.27 1.42
C SER A 156 31.91 -9.50 0.98
N LYS A 157 31.58 -10.38 1.94
CA LYS A 157 30.88 -11.65 1.69
C LYS A 157 29.39 -11.62 2.02
N SER A 158 28.91 -10.65 2.83
CA SER A 158 27.51 -10.54 3.24
C SER A 158 26.61 -10.15 2.06
N ALA A 159 25.38 -10.66 2.03
CA ALA A 159 24.40 -10.31 1.00
C ALA A 159 23.78 -8.93 1.22
N GLY A 160 23.50 -8.58 2.47
CA GLY A 160 22.82 -7.32 2.82
C GLY A 160 23.77 -6.16 3.10
N ARG A 161 25.10 -6.43 3.17
CA ARG A 161 26.10 -5.37 3.38
C ARG A 161 27.43 -5.76 2.77
N TRP A 162 27.91 -4.94 1.88
CA TRP A 162 29.21 -5.15 1.22
C TRP A 162 29.81 -3.81 0.77
N ASN A 163 31.10 -3.84 0.48
CA ASN A 163 31.85 -2.68 0.08
C ASN A 163 32.47 -2.90 -1.31
N THR A 164 32.64 -1.79 -2.03
CA THR A 164 33.49 -1.80 -3.24
C THR A 164 34.96 -1.76 -2.87
N SER A 165 35.83 -2.16 -3.80
CA SER A 165 37.29 -2.12 -3.63
C SER A 165 37.86 -0.72 -3.40
N VAL A 166 37.07 0.34 -3.66
CA VAL A 166 37.49 1.74 -3.57
C VAL A 166 36.74 2.52 -2.48
N GLY A 167 36.07 1.81 -1.55
CA GLY A 167 35.48 2.38 -0.33
C GLY A 167 34.02 2.76 -0.39
N GLY A 168 33.31 2.45 -1.49
CA GLY A 168 31.85 2.55 -1.51
C GLY A 168 31.17 1.49 -0.65
N GLU A 169 29.94 1.73 -0.23
CA GLU A 169 29.17 0.83 0.63
C GLU A 169 27.76 0.60 0.04
N TYR A 170 27.32 -0.64 0.08
CA TYR A 170 25.91 -0.99 -0.10
C TYR A 170 25.37 -1.57 1.20
N TYR A 171 24.23 -1.05 1.63
CA TYR A 171 23.54 -1.51 2.84
C TYR A 171 22.06 -1.72 2.57
N ALA A 172 21.56 -2.92 2.84
CA ALA A 172 20.18 -3.31 2.69
C ALA A 172 19.48 -3.47 4.05
N CYS A 173 18.28 -2.93 4.19
CA CYS A 173 17.46 -3.08 5.41
C CYS A 173 15.96 -3.00 5.11
N GLY A 174 15.15 -3.49 6.03
CA GLY A 174 13.70 -3.31 6.01
C GLY A 174 13.27 -2.02 6.70
N VAL A 175 12.08 -1.54 6.38
CA VAL A 175 11.40 -0.48 7.14
C VAL A 175 11.37 -0.86 8.64
N GLY A 176 11.60 0.11 9.52
CA GLY A 176 11.69 -0.13 10.96
C GLY A 176 13.06 -0.57 11.47
N SER A 177 14.02 -0.86 10.58
CA SER A 177 15.38 -1.25 11.00
C SER A 177 16.13 -0.10 11.68
N ALA A 178 17.02 -0.45 12.64
CA ALA A 178 17.90 0.52 13.27
C ALA A 178 19.01 0.98 12.33
N LEU A 179 19.14 2.30 12.11
CA LEU A 179 20.09 2.92 11.18
C LEU A 179 21.22 3.68 11.84
N ALA A 180 21.41 3.52 13.16
CA ALA A 180 22.47 4.23 13.90
C ALA A 180 23.86 3.94 13.32
N GLY A 181 24.66 5.00 13.14
CA GLY A 181 26.02 4.89 12.58
C GLY A 181 26.09 4.64 11.05
N ARG A 182 24.99 4.71 10.32
CA ARG A 182 24.94 4.57 8.87
C ARG A 182 24.82 5.93 8.20
N GLY A 183 25.47 6.09 7.02
CA GLY A 183 25.29 7.25 6.15
C GLY A 183 24.94 6.77 4.75
N ALA A 184 24.21 7.58 3.98
CA ALA A 184 23.88 7.29 2.59
C ALA A 184 24.04 8.52 1.69
N ASP A 185 24.67 8.34 0.55
CA ASP A 185 24.66 9.31 -0.55
C ASP A 185 23.43 9.11 -1.44
N LEU A 186 22.93 7.88 -1.51
CA LEU A 186 21.71 7.50 -2.20
C LEU A 186 20.86 6.59 -1.32
N LEU A 187 19.63 7.01 -1.04
CA LEU A 187 18.59 6.22 -0.39
C LEU A 187 17.59 5.76 -1.45
N LEU A 188 17.51 4.46 -1.64
CA LEU A 188 16.51 3.79 -2.48
C LEU A 188 15.47 3.12 -1.59
N VAL A 189 14.20 3.42 -1.80
CA VAL A 189 13.08 2.79 -1.09
C VAL A 189 12.20 2.11 -2.14
N ASP A 190 12.14 0.78 -2.11
CA ASP A 190 11.34 -0.02 -3.03
C ASP A 190 10.26 -0.79 -2.27
N ASP A 191 9.00 -0.52 -2.59
CA ASP A 191 7.81 -1.10 -1.96
C ASP A 191 7.94 -1.13 -0.42
N PRO A 192 7.84 0.03 0.26
CA PRO A 192 8.00 0.12 1.72
C PRO A 192 6.84 -0.50 2.50
N HIS A 193 5.76 -0.89 1.83
CA HIS A 193 4.54 -1.44 2.41
C HIS A 193 4.30 -2.86 1.95
N SER A 194 3.76 -3.69 2.86
CA SER A 194 3.42 -5.09 2.60
C SER A 194 1.97 -5.22 2.17
N GLU A 195 1.72 -6.05 1.16
CA GLU A 195 0.38 -6.47 0.77
C GLU A 195 -0.40 -7.09 1.95
N GLN A 196 0.26 -7.92 2.74
CA GLN A 196 -0.34 -8.62 3.89
C GLN A 196 -0.86 -7.64 4.96
N ASP A 197 -0.12 -6.55 5.22
CA ASP A 197 -0.54 -5.54 6.19
C ASP A 197 -1.82 -4.83 5.73
N VAL A 198 -1.91 -4.52 4.44
CA VAL A 198 -3.10 -3.86 3.86
C VAL A 198 -4.31 -4.79 3.87
N ILE A 199 -4.14 -6.06 3.46
CA ILE A 199 -5.21 -7.08 3.47
C ILE A 199 -5.73 -7.31 4.90
N ASN A 200 -4.84 -7.28 5.89
CA ASN A 200 -5.21 -7.46 7.30
C ASN A 200 -5.76 -6.18 7.97
N GLY A 201 -5.92 -5.08 7.22
CA GLY A 201 -6.41 -3.82 7.78
C GLY A 201 -5.42 -3.12 8.73
N ASN A 202 -4.13 -3.47 8.67
CA ASN A 202 -3.09 -2.89 9.54
C ASN A 202 -2.58 -1.55 8.98
N PHE A 203 -3.42 -0.52 8.95
CA PHE A 203 -3.06 0.78 8.37
C PHE A 203 -2.04 1.58 9.19
N SER A 204 -1.81 1.21 10.46
CA SER A 204 -0.76 1.83 11.29
C SER A 204 0.65 1.66 10.70
N VAL A 205 0.84 0.73 9.75
CA VAL A 205 2.12 0.53 9.05
C VAL A 205 2.51 1.74 8.20
N PHE A 206 1.55 2.48 7.65
CA PHE A 206 1.82 3.68 6.85
C PHE A 206 2.43 4.79 7.71
N GLU A 207 1.86 5.04 8.89
CA GLU A 207 2.40 6.00 9.85
C GLU A 207 3.79 5.59 10.31
N LYS A 208 3.98 4.34 10.72
CA LYS A 208 5.27 3.80 11.17
C LYS A 208 6.34 3.89 10.07
N ALA A 209 6.00 3.62 8.82
CA ALA A 209 6.92 3.74 7.69
C ALA A 209 7.32 5.19 7.45
N TYR A 210 6.38 6.12 7.55
CA TYR A 210 6.63 7.55 7.42
C TYR A 210 7.47 8.10 8.59
N GLU A 211 7.15 7.75 9.83
CA GLU A 211 7.96 8.11 11.00
C GLU A 211 9.39 7.56 10.89
N TRP A 212 9.53 6.28 10.51
CA TRP A 212 10.84 5.67 10.29
C TRP A 212 11.61 6.36 9.16
N TYR A 213 10.93 6.73 8.07
CA TYR A 213 11.55 7.51 6.99
C TYR A 213 12.05 8.85 7.49
N THR A 214 11.22 9.63 8.18
CA THR A 214 11.54 11.00 8.60
C THR A 214 12.57 11.06 9.72
N PHE A 215 12.40 10.26 10.79
CA PHE A 215 13.29 10.26 11.95
C PHE A 215 14.52 9.36 11.77
N GLY A 216 14.39 8.32 10.97
CA GLY A 216 15.44 7.33 10.74
C GLY A 216 16.22 7.57 9.44
N ALA A 217 15.64 7.16 8.32
CA ALA A 217 16.36 7.07 7.04
C ALA A 217 16.81 8.43 6.49
N ARG A 218 15.92 9.42 6.46
CA ARG A 218 16.22 10.78 5.98
C ARG A 218 17.37 11.43 6.75
N THR A 219 17.43 11.23 8.05
CA THR A 219 18.50 11.80 8.91
C THR A 219 19.87 11.14 8.67
N ARG A 220 19.95 10.09 7.89
CA ARG A 220 21.19 9.39 7.52
C ARG A 220 21.77 9.84 6.18
N LEU A 221 21.07 10.72 5.48
CA LEU A 221 21.61 11.25 4.23
C LEU A 221 22.85 12.11 4.50
N MET A 222 23.88 11.86 3.71
CA MET A 222 25.05 12.72 3.65
C MET A 222 24.68 14.07 3.01
N PRO A 223 25.46 15.14 3.24
CA PRO A 223 25.24 16.41 2.52
C PRO A 223 25.21 16.17 1.01
N GLY A 224 24.13 16.64 0.34
CA GLY A 224 23.85 16.35 -1.07
C GLY A 224 23.33 14.94 -1.34
N GLY A 225 22.99 14.17 -0.30
CA GLY A 225 22.40 12.84 -0.43
C GLY A 225 21.00 12.88 -1.03
N ARG A 226 20.67 11.89 -1.86
CA ARG A 226 19.49 11.84 -2.71
C ARG A 226 18.56 10.71 -2.34
N VAL A 227 17.28 10.86 -2.68
CA VAL A 227 16.24 9.88 -2.36
C VAL A 227 15.43 9.52 -3.59
N ALA A 228 15.25 8.24 -3.84
CA ALA A 228 14.25 7.73 -4.77
C ALA A 228 13.32 6.75 -4.03
N ILE A 229 12.04 7.09 -3.97
CA ILE A 229 10.97 6.24 -3.43
C ILE A 229 10.21 5.67 -4.62
N ILE A 230 10.23 4.36 -4.78
CA ILE A 230 9.55 3.66 -5.85
C ILE A 230 8.61 2.65 -5.22
N GLN A 231 7.32 2.75 -5.53
CA GLN A 231 6.33 1.87 -4.94
C GLN A 231 5.12 1.63 -5.83
N THR A 232 4.37 0.61 -5.52
CA THR A 232 2.97 0.48 -5.90
C THR A 232 2.14 1.24 -4.87
N ARG A 233 1.14 2.03 -5.28
CA ARG A 233 0.25 2.72 -4.36
C ARG A 233 -0.69 1.73 -3.68
N TRP A 234 -0.93 1.96 -2.39
CA TRP A 234 -1.84 1.13 -1.59
C TRP A 234 -2.94 1.96 -0.93
N HIS A 235 -2.58 3.18 -0.49
CA HIS A 235 -3.43 4.02 0.33
C HIS A 235 -3.06 5.49 0.14
N MET A 236 -3.97 6.40 0.46
CA MET A 236 -3.69 7.84 0.46
C MET A 236 -2.61 8.24 1.46
N ASP A 237 -2.47 7.49 2.56
CA ASP A 237 -1.46 7.70 3.61
C ASP A 237 -0.22 6.80 3.46
N ASP A 238 -0.04 6.12 2.35
CA ASP A 238 1.22 5.42 2.05
C ASP A 238 2.39 6.41 1.99
N LEU A 239 3.62 5.91 1.91
CA LEU A 239 4.80 6.77 2.02
C LEU A 239 4.80 7.90 0.97
N THR A 240 4.41 7.63 -0.28
CA THR A 240 4.26 8.70 -1.29
C THR A 240 3.19 9.70 -0.89
N GLY A 241 2.01 9.25 -0.48
CA GLY A 241 0.92 10.15 -0.08
C GLY A 241 1.31 11.06 1.08
N ARG A 242 2.08 10.55 2.05
CA ARG A 242 2.58 11.34 3.19
C ARG A 242 3.62 12.37 2.78
N VAL A 243 4.65 12.01 2.00
CA VAL A 243 5.67 12.98 1.58
C VAL A 243 5.09 14.06 0.65
N VAL A 244 4.12 13.71 -0.20
CA VAL A 244 3.41 14.69 -1.06
C VAL A 244 2.54 15.63 -0.24
N ARG A 245 1.84 15.13 0.78
CA ARG A 245 1.06 15.97 1.70
C ARG A 245 1.94 16.94 2.47
N ASP A 246 3.09 16.50 2.97
CA ASP A 246 4.03 17.37 3.67
C ASP A 246 4.58 18.47 2.75
N MET A 247 4.94 18.12 1.52
CA MET A 247 5.37 19.07 0.50
C MET A 247 4.31 20.14 0.23
N GLY A 248 3.03 19.77 0.21
CA GLY A 248 1.90 20.68 0.03
C GLY A 248 1.64 21.58 1.24
N ASN A 249 1.94 21.12 2.45
CA ASN A 249 1.64 21.81 3.71
C ASN A 249 2.80 22.67 4.23
N ASN A 250 4.03 22.44 3.77
CA ASN A 250 5.22 23.10 4.29
C ASN A 250 6.22 23.43 3.17
N GLU A 251 6.38 24.69 2.86
CA GLU A 251 7.31 25.18 1.82
C GLU A 251 8.79 24.79 2.07
N ARG A 252 9.15 24.42 3.30
CA ARG A 252 10.50 23.97 3.66
C ARG A 252 10.65 22.45 3.69
N ALA A 253 9.59 21.70 3.42
CA ALA A 253 9.67 20.25 3.28
C ALA A 253 10.51 19.88 2.04
N ASP A 254 11.00 18.63 2.01
CA ASP A 254 11.67 18.11 0.81
C ASP A 254 10.70 18.15 -0.39
N ALA A 255 11.11 18.79 -1.46
CA ALA A 255 10.33 18.85 -2.70
C ALA A 255 10.58 17.59 -3.52
N PHE A 256 9.58 16.72 -3.58
CA PHE A 256 9.63 15.49 -4.39
C PHE A 256 9.05 15.75 -5.80
N GLU A 257 9.75 15.29 -6.82
CA GLU A 257 9.11 15.09 -8.12
C GLU A 257 8.38 13.76 -8.12
N VAL A 258 7.08 13.79 -8.45
CA VAL A 258 6.22 12.60 -8.42
C VAL A 258 5.85 12.21 -9.84
N ILE A 259 6.08 10.94 -10.18
CA ILE A 259 5.65 10.35 -11.45
C ILE A 259 4.75 9.16 -11.14
N GLU A 260 3.62 9.11 -11.81
CA GLU A 260 2.64 8.05 -11.71
C GLU A 260 2.44 7.37 -13.06
N PHE A 261 2.58 6.05 -13.05
CA PHE A 261 2.41 5.21 -14.24
C PHE A 261 1.15 4.34 -14.07
N PRO A 262 0.00 4.73 -14.64
CA PRO A 262 -1.17 3.86 -14.66
C PRO A 262 -0.95 2.67 -15.58
N ALA A 263 -1.42 1.47 -15.20
CA ALA A 263 -1.30 0.25 -16.01
C ALA A 263 -2.06 0.35 -17.32
N ILE A 264 -3.19 1.06 -17.31
CA ILE A 264 -4.00 1.36 -18.51
C ILE A 264 -4.04 2.87 -18.70
N LEU A 265 -3.50 3.32 -19.82
CA LEU A 265 -3.51 4.71 -20.24
C LEU A 265 -4.77 4.99 -21.06
N GLU A 266 -5.48 6.06 -20.73
CA GLU A 266 -6.57 6.58 -21.56
C GLU A 266 -6.04 7.70 -22.46
N THR A 267 -6.16 7.49 -23.75
CA THR A 267 -5.69 8.44 -24.78
C THR A 267 -6.80 8.67 -25.80
N ALA A 268 -6.82 9.83 -26.44
CA ALA A 268 -7.71 10.05 -27.58
C ALA A 268 -7.10 9.44 -28.86
N ASP A 269 -7.90 8.70 -29.62
CA ASP A 269 -7.52 8.29 -30.96
C ASP A 269 -7.31 9.52 -31.85
N LYS A 270 -6.14 9.61 -32.47
CA LYS A 270 -5.73 10.79 -33.26
C LYS A 270 -6.64 11.05 -34.47
N LYS A 271 -7.38 10.05 -34.96
CA LYS A 271 -8.23 10.18 -36.15
C LYS A 271 -9.69 10.40 -35.80
N THR A 272 -10.18 9.76 -34.74
CA THR A 272 -11.60 9.74 -34.36
C THR A 272 -11.93 10.60 -33.17
N GLY A 273 -10.93 11.03 -32.40
CA GLY A 273 -11.10 11.75 -31.12
C GLY A 273 -11.71 10.89 -29.99
N LYS A 274 -12.00 9.61 -30.23
CA LYS A 274 -12.60 8.73 -29.24
C LYS A 274 -11.56 8.26 -28.21
N PRO A 275 -11.95 8.07 -26.94
CA PRO A 275 -11.06 7.50 -25.93
C PRO A 275 -10.63 6.09 -26.32
N VAL A 276 -9.33 5.83 -26.23
CA VAL A 276 -8.73 4.51 -26.48
C VAL A 276 -7.87 4.15 -25.29
N GLN A 277 -8.08 2.95 -24.78
CA GLN A 277 -7.28 2.38 -23.70
C GLN A 277 -6.05 1.66 -24.26
N LYS A 278 -4.90 1.89 -23.65
CA LYS A 278 -3.62 1.26 -24.02
C LYS A 278 -2.90 0.77 -22.78
N PRO A 279 -2.32 -0.44 -22.80
CA PRO A 279 -1.49 -0.88 -21.68
C PRO A 279 -0.22 -0.03 -21.60
N LEU A 280 0.27 0.17 -20.38
CA LEU A 280 1.54 0.85 -20.09
C LEU A 280 2.73 0.14 -20.75
N TRP A 281 2.71 -1.18 -20.74
CA TRP A 281 3.77 -2.05 -21.27
C TRP A 281 3.21 -3.09 -22.23
N PRO A 282 2.85 -2.69 -23.48
CA PRO A 282 2.21 -3.58 -24.44
C PRO A 282 3.07 -4.76 -24.89
N GLU A 283 4.40 -4.64 -24.78
CA GLU A 283 5.35 -5.71 -25.10
C GLU A 283 5.32 -6.87 -24.09
N PHE A 284 4.75 -6.66 -22.90
CA PHE A 284 4.70 -7.64 -21.82
C PHE A 284 3.27 -7.95 -21.34
N PHE A 285 2.41 -6.94 -21.23
CA PHE A 285 0.99 -7.09 -20.89
C PHE A 285 0.11 -6.58 -22.01
N ASP A 286 -0.74 -7.43 -22.56
CA ASP A 286 -1.83 -6.99 -23.43
C ASP A 286 -2.99 -6.36 -22.62
N LEU A 287 -3.82 -5.58 -23.30
CA LEU A 287 -4.95 -4.90 -22.67
C LEU A 287 -5.97 -5.89 -22.08
N GLU A 288 -6.20 -7.01 -22.75
CA GLU A 288 -7.17 -8.03 -22.33
C GLU A 288 -6.74 -8.71 -21.01
N ALA A 289 -5.43 -8.98 -20.86
CA ALA A 289 -4.89 -9.51 -19.59
C ALA A 289 -5.09 -8.52 -18.44
N LEU A 290 -4.87 -7.23 -18.67
CA LEU A 290 -5.09 -6.20 -17.65
C LEU A 290 -6.58 -6.05 -17.31
N LEU A 291 -7.48 -6.11 -18.31
CA LEU A 291 -8.92 -6.05 -18.07
C LEU A 291 -9.44 -7.27 -17.30
N ARG A 292 -8.90 -8.48 -17.55
CA ARG A 292 -9.19 -9.67 -16.73
C ARG A 292 -8.72 -9.50 -15.28
N THR A 293 -7.53 -8.94 -15.06
CA THR A 293 -7.04 -8.62 -13.73
C THR A 293 -7.94 -7.61 -13.04
N LYS A 294 -8.36 -6.55 -13.76
CA LYS A 294 -9.30 -5.56 -13.25
C LYS A 294 -10.63 -6.18 -12.82
N ALA A 295 -11.16 -7.11 -13.60
CA ALA A 295 -12.42 -7.78 -13.29
C ALA A 295 -12.34 -8.74 -12.08
N SER A 296 -11.15 -9.22 -11.76
CA SER A 296 -10.93 -10.20 -10.66
C SER A 296 -10.63 -9.58 -9.30
N MET A 297 -10.55 -8.24 -9.20
CA MET A 297 -10.21 -7.55 -7.96
C MET A 297 -11.16 -6.40 -7.66
N PRO A 298 -11.31 -5.99 -6.38
CA PRO A 298 -12.11 -4.84 -6.00
C PRO A 298 -11.64 -3.56 -6.71
N VAL A 299 -12.60 -2.69 -7.03
CA VAL A 299 -12.33 -1.44 -7.78
C VAL A 299 -11.27 -0.57 -7.10
N PHE A 300 -11.36 -0.42 -5.77
CA PHE A 300 -10.41 0.39 -5.01
C PHE A 300 -8.97 -0.16 -5.08
N GLN A 301 -8.81 -1.50 -5.05
CA GLN A 301 -7.49 -2.12 -5.17
C GLN A 301 -6.92 -1.93 -6.58
N TRP A 302 -7.75 -2.05 -7.60
CA TRP A 302 -7.36 -1.76 -8.97
C TRP A 302 -6.91 -0.31 -9.12
N ASN A 303 -7.71 0.64 -8.66
CA ASN A 303 -7.39 2.07 -8.75
C ASN A 303 -6.09 2.39 -8.01
N ALA A 304 -5.91 1.92 -6.79
CA ALA A 304 -4.69 2.14 -6.04
C ALA A 304 -3.48 1.50 -6.71
N GLN A 305 -3.50 0.18 -6.93
CA GLN A 305 -2.30 -0.57 -7.32
C GLN A 305 -1.98 -0.49 -8.81
N TYR A 306 -3.01 -0.47 -9.66
CA TYR A 306 -2.82 -0.50 -11.11
C TYR A 306 -2.94 0.88 -11.75
N GLN A 307 -3.79 1.77 -11.24
CA GLN A 307 -3.92 3.13 -11.76
C GLN A 307 -3.13 4.16 -10.95
N GLN A 308 -2.57 3.80 -9.80
CA GLN A 308 -1.83 4.65 -8.86
C GLN A 308 -2.70 5.76 -8.24
N GLU A 309 -4.02 5.58 -8.24
CA GLU A 309 -5.02 6.51 -7.75
C GLU A 309 -5.77 5.92 -6.54
N PRO A 310 -5.15 5.89 -5.34
CA PRO A 310 -5.87 5.48 -4.15
C PRO A 310 -6.92 6.53 -3.80
N THR A 311 -8.20 6.15 -3.85
CA THR A 311 -9.33 7.04 -3.55
C THR A 311 -9.99 6.62 -2.25
N ALA A 312 -10.39 7.58 -1.42
CA ALA A 312 -11.09 7.29 -0.17
C ALA A 312 -12.58 6.94 -0.41
N GLU A 313 -13.25 7.59 -1.36
CA GLU A 313 -14.70 7.43 -1.57
C GLU A 313 -15.07 6.18 -2.38
N GLU A 314 -14.29 5.82 -3.38
CA GLU A 314 -14.55 4.61 -4.18
C GLU A 314 -14.21 3.31 -3.45
N ALA A 315 -13.41 3.42 -2.39
CA ALA A 315 -12.99 2.32 -1.54
C ALA A 315 -13.94 2.03 -0.38
N ALA A 316 -14.93 2.89 -0.14
CA ALA A 316 -15.87 2.72 0.95
C ALA A 316 -16.67 1.43 0.79
N ILE A 317 -16.59 0.56 1.82
CA ILE A 317 -17.41 -0.66 1.90
C ILE A 317 -18.88 -0.28 2.02
N VAL A 318 -19.13 0.81 2.76
CA VAL A 318 -20.46 1.39 2.96
C VAL A 318 -20.41 2.84 2.50
N LYS A 319 -21.20 3.18 1.48
CA LYS A 319 -21.21 4.53 0.92
C LYS A 319 -22.14 5.45 1.71
N ARG A 320 -21.79 6.75 1.80
CA ARG A 320 -22.64 7.77 2.44
C ARG A 320 -24.03 7.86 1.84
N GLU A 321 -24.15 7.74 0.53
CA GLU A 321 -25.40 7.81 -0.21
C GLU A 321 -26.37 6.66 0.06
N TRP A 322 -25.94 5.61 0.76
CA TRP A 322 -26.78 4.47 1.11
C TRP A 322 -27.58 4.69 2.40
N TRP A 323 -27.22 5.71 3.20
CA TRP A 323 -27.91 6.03 4.43
C TRP A 323 -29.15 6.88 4.15
N SER A 324 -30.28 6.51 4.75
CA SER A 324 -31.49 7.29 4.71
C SER A 324 -31.51 8.33 5.83
N ILE A 325 -31.95 9.54 5.55
CA ILE A 325 -31.92 10.64 6.51
C ILE A 325 -33.31 10.82 7.16
N TRP A 326 -33.34 10.79 8.50
CA TRP A 326 -34.51 11.05 9.29
C TRP A 326 -34.58 12.54 9.62
N THR A 327 -35.53 13.23 9.00
CA THR A 327 -35.67 14.71 9.12
C THR A 327 -36.65 15.17 10.19
N LYS A 328 -37.35 14.23 10.84
CA LYS A 328 -38.32 14.58 11.93
C LYS A 328 -37.56 14.75 13.24
N GLU A 329 -38.06 15.66 14.11
CA GLU A 329 -37.45 15.97 15.40
C GLU A 329 -37.45 14.75 16.35
N ASP A 330 -38.58 14.05 16.43
CA ASP A 330 -38.70 12.84 17.23
C ASP A 330 -38.38 11.58 16.43
N PRO A 331 -37.65 10.61 17.00
CA PRO A 331 -37.41 9.32 16.36
C PRO A 331 -38.73 8.54 16.20
N PRO A 332 -38.81 7.60 15.25
CA PRO A 332 -40.00 6.75 15.12
C PRO A 332 -40.16 5.84 16.35
N LYS A 333 -41.39 5.41 16.60
CA LYS A 333 -41.63 4.41 17.65
C LYS A 333 -40.98 3.09 17.25
N CYS A 334 -39.97 2.68 18.02
CA CYS A 334 -39.25 1.43 17.79
C CYS A 334 -39.93 0.26 18.49
N GLU A 335 -39.95 -0.90 17.83
CA GLU A 335 -40.47 -2.14 18.38
C GLU A 335 -39.39 -2.94 19.11
N TYR A 336 -38.12 -2.70 18.81
CA TYR A 336 -36.99 -3.36 19.42
C TYR A 336 -35.80 -2.40 19.42
N ILE A 337 -35.12 -2.29 20.56
CA ILE A 337 -33.98 -1.40 20.73
C ILE A 337 -32.73 -2.23 21.11
N ILE A 338 -31.63 -1.97 20.44
CA ILE A 338 -30.33 -2.57 20.73
C ILE A 338 -29.34 -1.48 21.10
N MET A 339 -28.65 -1.66 22.22
CA MET A 339 -27.41 -0.96 22.54
C MET A 339 -26.21 -1.84 22.21
N SER A 340 -25.16 -1.25 21.66
CA SER A 340 -23.93 -1.93 21.30
C SER A 340 -22.72 -1.16 21.78
N LEU A 341 -21.85 -1.82 22.54
CA LEU A 341 -20.66 -1.24 23.17
C LEU A 341 -19.39 -1.92 22.65
N ASP A 342 -18.52 -1.14 21.99
CA ASP A 342 -17.12 -1.46 21.80
C ASP A 342 -16.28 -0.67 22.81
N SER A 343 -15.54 -1.36 23.66
CA SER A 343 -14.77 -0.76 24.74
C SER A 343 -13.27 -0.87 24.50
N ALA A 344 -12.54 0.23 24.76
CA ALA A 344 -11.09 0.32 24.61
C ALA A 344 -10.31 -0.80 25.34
N ALA A 345 -9.26 -1.29 24.71
CA ALA A 345 -8.64 -2.56 25.07
C ALA A 345 -7.67 -2.55 26.27
N GLU A 346 -7.08 -1.47 26.76
CA GLU A 346 -6.22 -1.48 27.98
C GLU A 346 -5.77 -0.11 28.50
N LYS A 347 -5.40 -0.10 29.82
CA LYS A 347 -4.94 1.07 30.61
C LYS A 347 -3.68 1.79 30.12
N HIS A 348 -3.00 1.31 29.09
CA HIS A 348 -1.69 1.85 28.68
C HIS A 348 -1.67 2.58 27.34
N ASN A 349 -2.71 2.45 26.51
CA ASN A 349 -2.85 3.26 25.30
C ASN A 349 -3.87 4.38 25.55
N ARG A 350 -3.38 5.58 25.83
CA ARG A 350 -4.18 6.82 25.96
C ARG A 350 -4.93 7.21 24.67
N ALA A 351 -4.94 6.37 23.67
CA ALA A 351 -5.44 6.66 22.33
C ALA A 351 -6.80 6.04 21.99
N ASP A 352 -7.20 4.93 22.62
CA ASP A 352 -8.40 4.20 22.20
C ASP A 352 -9.69 4.81 22.77
N PHE A 353 -10.71 4.91 21.93
CA PHE A 353 -12.02 5.39 22.31
C PHE A 353 -12.92 4.21 22.69
N THR A 354 -13.90 4.50 23.53
CA THR A 354 -15.07 3.67 23.74
C THR A 354 -16.21 4.18 22.86
N ALA A 355 -16.84 3.29 22.10
CA ALA A 355 -17.97 3.59 21.23
C ALA A 355 -19.24 2.87 21.71
N LEU A 356 -20.28 3.63 21.98
CA LEU A 356 -21.60 3.13 22.34
C LEU A 356 -22.59 3.63 21.30
N THR A 357 -23.32 2.73 20.63
CA THR A 357 -24.37 3.08 19.67
C THR A 357 -25.69 2.45 20.07
N THR A 358 -26.77 3.21 19.94
CA THR A 358 -28.15 2.76 20.22
C THR A 358 -28.95 2.77 18.94
N TRP A 359 -29.61 1.65 18.65
CA TRP A 359 -30.32 1.41 17.41
C TRP A 359 -31.71 0.89 17.65
N GLY A 360 -32.69 1.31 16.85
CA GLY A 360 -34.05 0.83 16.93
C GLY A 360 -34.56 0.24 15.62
N VAL A 361 -35.46 -0.73 15.72
CA VAL A 361 -36.25 -1.24 14.59
C VAL A 361 -37.63 -0.64 14.63
N PHE A 362 -38.08 -0.09 13.52
CA PHE A 362 -39.41 0.49 13.36
C PHE A 362 -40.05 0.03 12.06
N PHE A 363 -41.36 -0.01 12.02
CA PHE A 363 -42.11 -0.28 10.80
C PHE A 363 -42.26 1.01 10.00
N ASN A 364 -41.79 0.99 8.76
CA ASN A 364 -41.92 2.10 7.82
C ASN A 364 -43.20 1.89 6.98
N ASP A 365 -44.21 2.68 7.23
CA ASP A 365 -45.51 2.57 6.55
C ASP A 365 -45.43 2.83 5.04
N GLU A 366 -44.49 3.67 4.59
CA GLU A 366 -44.29 3.99 3.15
C GLU A 366 -43.65 2.82 2.39
N ALA A 367 -42.71 2.14 3.03
CA ALA A 367 -42.02 1.00 2.45
C ALA A 367 -42.68 -0.35 2.75
N GLU A 368 -43.73 -0.35 3.61
CA GLU A 368 -44.41 -1.55 4.15
C GLU A 368 -43.40 -2.60 4.69
N ALA A 369 -42.31 -2.13 5.32
CA ALA A 369 -41.21 -2.96 5.78
C ALA A 369 -40.55 -2.45 7.06
N TYR A 370 -39.91 -3.34 7.79
CA TYR A 370 -39.10 -2.97 8.94
C TYR A 370 -37.78 -2.31 8.52
N ASN A 371 -37.49 -1.18 9.12
CA ASN A 371 -36.29 -0.38 8.93
C ASN A 371 -35.54 -0.22 10.24
N ILE A 372 -34.29 0.18 10.18
CA ILE A 372 -33.40 0.42 11.33
C ILE A 372 -33.14 1.93 11.43
N ILE A 373 -33.12 2.47 12.65
CA ILE A 373 -32.72 3.86 12.90
C ILE A 373 -31.63 3.92 13.97
N LEU A 374 -30.64 4.77 13.76
CA LEU A 374 -29.69 5.17 14.79
C LEU A 374 -30.36 6.17 15.75
N LEU A 375 -30.44 5.80 17.01
CA LEU A 375 -31.12 6.60 18.05
C LEU A 375 -30.13 7.46 18.84
N ASN A 376 -28.95 6.94 19.14
CA ASN A 376 -27.86 7.66 19.81
C ASN A 376 -26.49 7.09 19.48
N SER A 377 -25.46 7.92 19.62
CA SER A 377 -24.05 7.52 19.48
C SER A 377 -23.16 8.32 20.41
N ILE A 378 -22.33 7.63 21.16
CA ILE A 378 -21.37 8.23 22.08
C ILE A 378 -19.98 7.65 21.80
N LYS A 379 -19.03 8.53 21.52
CA LYS A 379 -17.61 8.17 21.34
C LYS A 379 -16.77 9.00 22.30
N LYS A 380 -16.23 8.37 23.36
CA LYS A 380 -15.45 9.05 24.40
C LYS A 380 -14.27 8.18 24.87
N ARG A 381 -13.25 8.82 25.40
CA ARG A 381 -12.18 8.14 26.16
C ARG A 381 -12.61 8.11 27.62
N LEU A 382 -12.85 6.92 28.15
CA LEU A 382 -13.40 6.71 29.47
C LEU A 382 -12.56 5.69 30.24
N GLU A 383 -12.37 5.95 31.53
CA GLU A 383 -11.91 4.92 32.45
C GLU A 383 -13.08 4.02 32.88
N PHE A 384 -12.77 2.82 33.40
CA PHE A 384 -13.80 1.83 33.74
C PHE A 384 -14.95 2.34 34.63
N PRO A 385 -14.72 3.17 35.68
CA PRO A 385 -15.82 3.71 36.47
C PRO A 385 -16.76 4.62 35.67
N GLU A 386 -16.19 5.50 34.84
CA GLU A 386 -16.93 6.42 33.97
C GLU A 386 -17.70 5.66 32.88
N LEU A 387 -17.08 4.63 32.32
CA LEU A 387 -17.71 3.76 31.35
C LEU A 387 -18.90 3.00 31.94
N LYS A 388 -18.78 2.53 33.18
CA LYS A 388 -19.89 1.87 33.89
C LYS A 388 -21.04 2.84 34.13
N GLU A 389 -20.76 4.05 34.59
CA GLU A 389 -21.77 5.08 34.83
C GLU A 389 -22.51 5.43 33.53
N LEU A 390 -21.77 5.72 32.46
CA LEU A 390 -22.34 5.98 31.15
C LEU A 390 -23.22 4.82 30.65
N ALA A 391 -22.76 3.59 30.75
CA ALA A 391 -23.51 2.43 30.28
C ALA A 391 -24.82 2.23 31.05
N LEU A 392 -24.85 2.58 32.35
CA LEU A 392 -26.05 2.53 33.17
C LEU A 392 -27.02 3.68 32.87
N GLU A 393 -26.53 4.89 32.66
CA GLU A 393 -27.34 6.05 32.27
C GLU A 393 -28.02 5.79 30.92
N GLU A 394 -27.26 5.41 29.89
CA GLU A 394 -27.81 5.12 28.57
C GLU A 394 -28.77 3.93 28.60
N TYR A 395 -28.48 2.92 29.43
CA TYR A 395 -29.41 1.81 29.61
C TYR A 395 -30.75 2.26 30.23
N ALA A 396 -30.74 3.17 31.20
CA ALA A 396 -31.93 3.69 31.82
C ALA A 396 -32.74 4.63 30.90
N ASP A 397 -32.06 5.39 30.05
CA ASP A 397 -32.67 6.33 29.13
C ASP A 397 -33.32 5.62 27.94
N TRP A 398 -32.73 4.57 27.42
CA TRP A 398 -33.21 3.88 26.22
C TRP A 398 -33.95 2.58 26.49
N GLU A 399 -33.87 2.02 27.69
CA GLU A 399 -34.49 0.73 28.09
C GLU A 399 -34.34 -0.36 27.00
N PRO A 400 -33.10 -0.67 26.52
CA PRO A 400 -32.92 -1.52 25.37
C PRO A 400 -33.34 -2.97 25.65
N ASP A 401 -33.92 -3.62 24.65
CA ASP A 401 -34.29 -5.04 24.68
C ASP A 401 -33.07 -5.95 24.68
N ALA A 402 -31.94 -5.47 24.11
CA ALA A 402 -30.68 -6.13 24.16
C ALA A 402 -29.53 -5.13 24.29
N PHE A 403 -28.58 -5.44 25.19
CA PHE A 403 -27.32 -4.70 25.30
C PHE A 403 -26.17 -5.64 24.95
N ILE A 404 -25.44 -5.33 23.86
CA ILE A 404 -24.36 -6.15 23.33
C ILE A 404 -23.03 -5.52 23.73
N VAL A 405 -22.14 -6.31 24.29
CA VAL A 405 -20.81 -5.85 24.72
C VAL A 405 -19.74 -6.76 24.11
N GLU A 406 -18.75 -6.18 23.44
CA GLU A 406 -17.63 -6.95 22.88
C GLU A 406 -16.75 -7.52 24.00
N LYS A 407 -16.39 -8.80 23.86
CA LYS A 407 -15.54 -9.52 24.82
C LYS A 407 -14.08 -9.13 24.67
N LYS A 408 -13.75 -7.89 25.01
CA LYS A 408 -12.38 -7.39 25.14
C LYS A 408 -12.22 -6.77 26.53
N SER A 409 -11.09 -6.90 27.14
CA SER A 409 -10.61 -6.26 28.40
C SER A 409 -11.68 -5.62 29.32
N SER A 410 -11.99 -4.34 29.15
CA SER A 410 -12.98 -3.59 29.92
C SER A 410 -14.41 -4.05 29.66
N GLY A 411 -14.71 -4.53 28.45
CA GLY A 411 -16.03 -5.07 28.09
C GLY A 411 -16.40 -6.31 28.89
N VAL A 412 -15.44 -7.19 29.21
CA VAL A 412 -15.68 -8.35 30.09
C VAL A 412 -16.11 -7.91 31.49
N ALA A 413 -15.46 -6.89 32.03
CA ALA A 413 -15.79 -6.37 33.35
C ALA A 413 -17.16 -5.68 33.38
N ILE A 414 -17.51 -4.89 32.36
CA ILE A 414 -18.82 -4.28 32.19
C ILE A 414 -19.91 -5.36 32.06
N TYR A 415 -19.69 -6.34 31.20
CA TYR A 415 -20.62 -7.46 31.01
C TYR A 415 -20.92 -8.18 32.35
N GLN A 416 -19.87 -8.51 33.12
CA GLN A 416 -20.04 -9.19 34.40
C GLN A 416 -20.80 -8.34 35.42
N GLU A 417 -20.49 -7.04 35.49
CA GLU A 417 -21.11 -6.13 36.45
C GLU A 417 -22.60 -5.92 36.12
N MET A 418 -22.93 -5.61 34.88
CA MET A 418 -24.31 -5.40 34.45
C MET A 418 -25.16 -6.68 34.58
N ARG A 419 -24.58 -7.84 34.28
CA ARG A 419 -25.26 -9.11 34.49
C ARG A 419 -25.56 -9.39 35.95
N ARG A 420 -24.65 -9.02 36.88
CA ARG A 420 -24.90 -9.10 38.34
C ARG A 420 -26.07 -8.22 38.78
N MET A 421 -26.28 -7.10 38.10
CA MET A 421 -27.39 -6.21 38.34
C MET A 421 -28.72 -6.69 37.70
N GLY A 422 -28.70 -7.82 37.03
CA GLY A 422 -29.91 -8.42 36.40
C GLY A 422 -30.27 -7.83 35.05
N LEU A 423 -29.35 -7.06 34.40
CA LEU A 423 -29.63 -6.44 33.10
C LEU A 423 -29.42 -7.46 31.94
N PRO A 424 -30.20 -7.36 30.85
CA PRO A 424 -30.15 -8.31 29.71
C PRO A 424 -28.96 -8.07 28.80
N VAL A 425 -27.74 -8.17 29.35
CA VAL A 425 -26.50 -7.97 28.61
C VAL A 425 -26.07 -9.25 27.90
N GLN A 426 -25.69 -9.12 26.63
CA GLN A 426 -25.21 -10.20 25.78
C GLN A 426 -23.74 -9.98 25.44
N GLU A 427 -22.96 -11.03 25.56
CA GLU A 427 -21.55 -11.01 25.21
C GLU A 427 -21.38 -11.28 23.71
N TYR A 428 -20.65 -10.41 23.02
CA TYR A 428 -20.24 -10.65 21.65
C TYR A 428 -18.77 -11.07 21.60
N THR A 429 -18.54 -12.23 21.04
CA THR A 429 -17.18 -12.74 20.83
C THR A 429 -16.96 -12.91 19.34
N PRO A 430 -16.06 -12.14 18.71
CA PRO A 430 -15.68 -12.39 17.33
C PRO A 430 -15.11 -13.81 17.18
N HIS A 431 -15.72 -14.65 16.36
CA HIS A 431 -15.23 -16.00 16.10
C HIS A 431 -14.03 -15.94 15.15
N ARG A 432 -13.07 -16.87 15.29
CA ARG A 432 -11.95 -17.02 14.34
C ARG A 432 -12.40 -17.20 12.88
N GLY A 433 -13.64 -17.57 12.63
CA GLY A 433 -14.26 -17.69 11.31
C GLY A 433 -15.08 -16.48 10.85
N SER A 434 -15.26 -15.42 11.68
CA SER A 434 -15.98 -14.21 11.28
C SER A 434 -15.14 -13.22 10.50
N GLY A 435 -13.87 -13.55 10.20
CA GLY A 435 -12.95 -12.65 9.51
C GLY A 435 -12.44 -11.49 10.38
N ASP A 436 -11.67 -10.62 9.76
CA ASP A 436 -11.24 -9.36 10.35
C ASP A 436 -12.37 -8.31 10.36
N LYS A 437 -12.11 -7.11 10.85
CA LYS A 437 -13.08 -5.99 10.87
C LYS A 437 -13.67 -5.72 9.48
N LEU A 438 -12.83 -5.81 8.45
CA LEU A 438 -13.22 -5.59 7.05
C LEU A 438 -14.27 -6.61 6.60
N ALA A 439 -14.06 -7.90 6.89
CA ALA A 439 -15.01 -8.97 6.55
C ALA A 439 -16.32 -8.81 7.33
N ARG A 440 -16.26 -8.36 8.59
CA ARG A 440 -17.46 -8.11 9.42
C ARG A 440 -18.28 -6.95 8.87
N LEU A 441 -17.66 -5.83 8.50
CA LEU A 441 -18.37 -4.71 7.88
C LEU A 441 -18.97 -5.12 6.52
N ASN A 442 -18.23 -5.85 5.70
CA ASN A 442 -18.75 -6.39 4.44
C ASN A 442 -19.99 -7.28 4.65
N SER A 443 -20.06 -8.03 5.76
CA SER A 443 -21.23 -8.91 6.04
C SER A 443 -22.52 -8.17 6.37
N VAL A 444 -22.46 -6.86 6.63
CA VAL A 444 -23.62 -6.00 6.93
C VAL A 444 -23.77 -4.83 5.95
N ALA A 445 -22.84 -4.68 5.02
CA ALA A 445 -22.84 -3.59 4.04
C ALA A 445 -24.10 -3.58 3.15
N ASP A 446 -24.63 -4.76 2.82
CA ASP A 446 -25.86 -4.94 2.06
C ASP A 446 -27.10 -4.42 2.81
N ILE A 447 -27.10 -4.47 4.15
CA ILE A 447 -28.18 -3.89 4.97
C ILE A 447 -28.23 -2.38 4.75
N VAL A 448 -27.08 -1.70 4.78
CA VAL A 448 -27.03 -0.26 4.55
C VAL A 448 -27.31 0.06 3.07
N ALA A 449 -26.73 -0.71 2.14
CA ALA A 449 -26.95 -0.55 0.70
C ALA A 449 -28.41 -0.72 0.27
N SER A 450 -29.22 -1.43 1.05
CA SER A 450 -30.66 -1.58 0.78
C SER A 450 -31.49 -0.31 1.10
N GLY A 451 -30.88 0.73 1.74
CA GLY A 451 -31.53 1.98 2.10
C GLY A 451 -32.47 1.89 3.32
N ILE A 452 -32.47 0.76 4.05
CA ILE A 452 -33.33 0.58 5.23
C ILE A 452 -32.73 1.13 6.52
N VAL A 453 -31.48 1.61 6.49
CA VAL A 453 -30.81 2.18 7.66
C VAL A 453 -30.91 3.68 7.65
N TRP A 454 -31.52 4.22 8.70
CA TRP A 454 -31.82 5.64 8.87
C TRP A 454 -30.94 6.27 9.94
N VAL A 455 -30.55 7.51 9.73
CA VAL A 455 -29.80 8.32 10.69
C VAL A 455 -30.47 9.68 10.85
N PRO A 456 -30.55 10.25 12.08
CA PRO A 456 -31.07 11.60 12.26
C PRO A 456 -30.08 12.64 11.72
N GLU A 457 -30.60 13.81 11.36
CA GLU A 457 -29.81 14.95 10.89
C GLU A 457 -29.12 15.66 12.07
N THR A 458 -28.17 14.96 12.70
CA THR A 458 -27.41 15.45 13.86
C THR A 458 -25.92 15.24 13.66
N ARG A 459 -25.09 16.05 14.31
CA ARG A 459 -23.63 15.97 14.19
C ARG A 459 -23.06 14.62 14.65
N TRP A 460 -23.56 14.07 15.75
CA TRP A 460 -23.10 12.79 16.26
C TRP A 460 -23.48 11.60 15.34
N ALA A 461 -24.60 11.69 14.63
CA ALA A 461 -24.98 10.69 13.63
C ALA A 461 -24.11 10.82 12.36
N GLU A 462 -23.78 12.04 11.95
CA GLU A 462 -22.82 12.30 10.87
C GLU A 462 -21.45 11.70 11.19
N GLU A 463 -20.97 11.79 12.44
CA GLU A 463 -19.72 11.16 12.86
C GLU A 463 -19.72 9.63 12.67
N VAL A 464 -20.85 8.95 12.92
CA VAL A 464 -21.01 7.51 12.64
C VAL A 464 -20.94 7.22 11.15
N VAL A 465 -21.68 7.98 10.34
CA VAL A 465 -21.70 7.81 8.88
C VAL A 465 -20.32 8.03 8.29
N GLU A 466 -19.61 9.10 8.74
CA GLU A 466 -18.27 9.44 8.27
C GLU A 466 -17.24 8.35 8.59
N GLU A 467 -17.27 7.82 9.83
CA GLU A 467 -16.31 6.80 10.25
C GLU A 467 -16.54 5.48 9.51
N ILE A 468 -17.79 5.09 9.29
CA ILE A 468 -18.14 3.87 8.56
C ILE A 468 -17.84 4.01 7.07
N ALA A 469 -18.19 5.15 6.46
CA ALA A 469 -17.89 5.40 5.05
C ALA A 469 -16.40 5.57 4.78
N GLY A 470 -15.64 6.09 5.74
CA GLY A 470 -14.19 6.23 5.64
C GLY A 470 -13.40 4.96 5.98
N PHE A 471 -14.02 3.94 6.56
CA PHE A 471 -13.34 2.69 6.88
C PHE A 471 -13.03 1.89 5.60
N PRO A 472 -11.83 1.29 5.47
CA PRO A 472 -10.78 1.11 6.49
C PRO A 472 -9.72 2.21 6.53
N PHE A 473 -9.94 3.37 5.94
CA PHE A 473 -8.93 4.40 5.69
C PHE A 473 -8.88 5.51 6.75
N MET A 474 -9.78 5.47 7.75
CA MET A 474 -9.81 6.44 8.86
C MET A 474 -8.86 6.03 9.98
N SER A 475 -8.41 7.03 10.75
CA SER A 475 -7.54 6.82 11.92
C SER A 475 -8.22 6.15 13.11
N HIS A 476 -9.55 6.10 13.12
CA HIS A 476 -10.39 5.52 14.16
C HIS A 476 -11.48 4.66 13.54
N ASP A 477 -11.80 3.54 14.18
CA ASP A 477 -12.76 2.54 13.70
C ASP A 477 -13.63 1.95 14.83
N ASP A 478 -13.76 2.70 15.92
CA ASP A 478 -14.49 2.25 17.12
C ASP A 478 -16.01 2.21 16.90
N LEU A 479 -16.55 3.21 16.17
CA LEU A 479 -17.97 3.25 15.80
C LEU A 479 -18.34 2.17 14.77
N VAL A 480 -17.37 1.73 13.97
CA VAL A 480 -17.56 0.63 13.00
C VAL A 480 -17.89 -0.67 13.73
N ASP A 481 -17.08 -1.06 14.74
CA ASP A 481 -17.30 -2.31 15.47
C ASP A 481 -18.64 -2.28 16.22
N SER A 482 -18.96 -1.18 16.92
CA SER A 482 -20.23 -1.00 17.61
C SER A 482 -21.43 -1.10 16.65
N THR A 483 -21.37 -0.44 15.49
CA THR A 483 -22.45 -0.49 14.48
C THR A 483 -22.61 -1.89 13.89
N VAL A 484 -21.50 -2.54 13.51
CA VAL A 484 -21.53 -3.90 12.93
C VAL A 484 -22.18 -4.89 13.89
N MET A 485 -21.86 -4.84 15.19
CA MET A 485 -22.47 -5.71 16.19
C MET A 485 -23.99 -5.55 16.25
N ALA A 486 -24.48 -4.31 16.20
CA ALA A 486 -25.91 -4.03 16.21
C ALA A 486 -26.61 -4.53 14.93
N LEU A 487 -26.07 -4.21 13.75
CA LEU A 487 -26.64 -4.61 12.46
C LEU A 487 -26.65 -6.14 12.30
N MET A 488 -25.56 -6.81 12.67
CA MET A 488 -25.50 -8.29 12.68
C MET A 488 -26.58 -8.88 13.61
N ARG A 489 -26.82 -8.27 14.77
CA ARG A 489 -27.82 -8.76 15.71
C ARG A 489 -29.23 -8.62 15.16
N PHE A 490 -29.54 -7.52 14.46
CA PHE A 490 -30.84 -7.35 13.79
C PHE A 490 -31.06 -8.41 12.71
N ARG A 491 -30.05 -8.70 11.89
CA ARG A 491 -30.12 -9.74 10.84
C ARG A 491 -30.28 -11.14 11.45
N GLN A 492 -29.44 -11.51 12.42
CA GLN A 492 -29.49 -12.81 13.08
C GLN A 492 -30.76 -13.02 13.91
N GLY A 493 -31.33 -11.96 14.46
CA GLY A 493 -32.58 -11.97 15.20
C GLY A 493 -33.83 -12.09 14.33
N GLY A 494 -33.68 -11.96 13.01
CA GLY A 494 -34.79 -12.00 12.06
C GLY A 494 -35.69 -10.73 12.10
N PHE A 495 -35.19 -9.63 12.67
CA PHE A 495 -35.89 -8.35 12.72
C PHE A 495 -35.93 -7.66 11.36
N ILE A 496 -34.92 -7.90 10.54
CA ILE A 496 -34.84 -7.44 9.16
C ILE A 496 -34.63 -8.64 8.24
N ARG A 497 -35.13 -8.55 7.04
CA ARG A 497 -34.96 -9.57 6.00
C ARG A 497 -34.74 -8.88 4.66
N LEU A 498 -33.60 -9.16 4.07
CA LEU A 498 -33.28 -8.66 2.75
C LEU A 498 -33.69 -9.67 1.66
N PRO A 499 -34.02 -9.21 0.45
CA PRO A 499 -34.27 -10.11 -0.68
C PRO A 499 -33.10 -11.03 -1.04
N THR A 500 -31.88 -10.66 -0.60
CA THR A 500 -30.64 -11.41 -0.78
C THR A 500 -30.41 -12.49 0.27
N ASP A 501 -31.19 -12.50 1.37
CA ASP A 501 -31.08 -13.53 2.39
C ASP A 501 -31.62 -14.87 1.87
N GLU A 502 -30.78 -15.88 1.75
CA GLU A 502 -31.20 -17.21 1.32
C GLU A 502 -32.15 -17.86 2.33
N PRO A 503 -33.16 -18.62 1.89
CA PRO A 503 -34.13 -19.26 2.78
C PRO A 503 -33.52 -20.24 3.79
N ASP A 504 -32.32 -20.77 3.53
CA ASP A 504 -31.64 -21.79 4.34
C ASP A 504 -30.86 -21.21 5.54
N ASP A 505 -30.63 -19.89 5.62
CA ASP A 505 -29.95 -19.26 6.77
C ASP A 505 -30.87 -19.13 8.00
N ILE A 506 -32.16 -19.46 7.88
CA ILE A 506 -33.08 -19.51 9.01
C ILE A 506 -32.86 -20.80 9.78
N ARG A 507 -31.91 -20.82 10.69
CA ARG A 507 -31.88 -21.86 11.73
C ARG A 507 -33.10 -21.69 12.63
N TYR A 508 -34.15 -22.47 12.38
CA TYR A 508 -35.28 -22.61 13.31
C TYR A 508 -34.71 -23.05 14.68
N PHE A 509 -34.68 -22.16 15.63
CA PHE A 509 -34.51 -22.53 17.03
C PHE A 509 -35.74 -23.33 17.44
N LYS A 510 -35.62 -24.68 17.45
CA LYS A 510 -36.58 -25.51 18.13
C LYS A 510 -36.56 -25.10 19.60
N GLN A 511 -37.60 -24.43 20.09
CA GLN A 511 -37.87 -24.32 21.51
C GLN A 511 -38.00 -25.76 22.03
N ARG A 512 -36.98 -26.22 22.78
CA ARG A 512 -37.14 -27.42 23.61
C ARG A 512 -38.15 -27.03 24.71
N ARG A 513 -39.42 -27.40 24.55
CA ARG A 513 -40.34 -27.45 25.66
C ARG A 513 -39.73 -28.37 26.71
N GLY A 514 -39.39 -27.81 27.86
CA GLY A 514 -38.99 -28.57 29.03
C GLY A 514 -40.14 -29.50 29.42
N GLY A 515 -39.95 -30.77 29.21
CA GLY A 515 -40.76 -31.80 29.86
C GLY A 515 -40.21 -31.97 31.28
N TYR A 516 -41.05 -31.68 32.23
CA TYR A 516 -40.89 -32.16 33.61
C TYR A 516 -40.69 -33.68 33.60
N TYR A 517 -39.57 -34.13 34.15
CA TYR A 517 -39.52 -35.20 35.21
C TYR A 517 -38.21 -35.05 35.93
#